data_1152c5e8a49e9ddb1a6a09dfb665b045
#
_entry.id   1152c5e8a49e9ddb1a6a09dfb665b045
#
_cell.length_a   1.000
_cell.length_b   1.000
_cell.length_c   1.000
_cell.angle_alpha   90.00
_cell.angle_beta   90.00
_cell.angle_gamma   90.00
#
_symmetry.space_group_name_H-M   'P 1'
#
loop_
_entity.id
_entity.type
_entity.pdbx_description
1 polymer ?
#
loop_
_entity_poly.entity_id
_entity_poly.type
_entity_poly.pdbx_seq_one_letter_code
_entity_poly.pdbx_strand_id
1 'polypeptide(L)'
;NAASPSTVFNKRCDELIVQKGKVPAAKQLHALFKADWEYSMTEFPESATWRGYPGQNDRWTDYSLESVGQRKQDTLKALAVIKSIERGKLSAADQLNFDLFLRGLLVAKAGNEFPQHLLLINQMDGLQRNVASMLRMMPARKVSDFENILARLRGTEKLVEQTIDLLEVGLKMSVTPPKI
;
A
#
# COMPACT_ATOMS: atom_id res chain seq x y z
N ASN A 1 4.71 -17.54 -12.24
CA ASN A 1 4.72 -16.17 -11.69
C ASN A 1 3.68 -16.09 -10.58
N ALA A 2 4.08 -15.66 -9.40
CA ALA A 2 3.13 -15.38 -8.33
C ALA A 2 2.20 -14.23 -8.75
N ALA A 3 0.92 -14.30 -8.38
CA ALA A 3 -0.03 -13.22 -8.65
C ALA A 3 0.41 -11.94 -7.91
N SER A 4 0.18 -10.77 -8.51
CA SER A 4 0.51 -9.50 -7.86
C SER A 4 -0.32 -9.30 -6.58
N PRO A 5 0.18 -8.51 -5.60
CA PRO A 5 -0.59 -8.19 -4.39
C PRO A 5 -1.98 -7.66 -4.70
N SER A 6 -2.09 -6.78 -5.69
CA SER A 6 -3.33 -6.20 -6.18
C SER A 6 -4.29 -7.26 -6.74
N THR A 7 -3.78 -8.21 -7.55
CA THR A 7 -4.59 -9.31 -8.07
C THR A 7 -5.19 -10.16 -6.95
N VAL A 8 -4.39 -10.51 -5.94
CA VAL A 8 -4.85 -11.28 -4.77
C VAL A 8 -5.89 -10.51 -3.99
N PHE A 9 -5.63 -9.22 -3.74
CA PHE A 9 -6.54 -8.34 -3.00
C PHE A 9 -7.88 -8.15 -3.72
N ASN A 10 -7.84 -7.87 -5.02
CA ASN A 10 -9.06 -7.68 -5.83
C ASN A 10 -9.93 -8.93 -5.85
N LYS A 11 -9.34 -10.12 -6.00
CA LYS A 11 -10.05 -11.38 -5.89
C LYS A 11 -10.75 -11.53 -4.54
N ARG A 12 -10.06 -11.21 -3.44
CA ARG A 12 -10.64 -11.23 -2.09
C ARG A 12 -11.79 -10.25 -1.95
N CYS A 13 -11.65 -9.04 -2.47
CA CYS A 13 -12.72 -8.04 -2.48
C CYS A 13 -13.96 -8.54 -3.23
N ASP A 14 -13.78 -9.14 -4.42
CA ASP A 14 -14.89 -9.68 -5.21
C ASP A 14 -15.60 -10.84 -4.48
N GLU A 15 -14.83 -11.74 -3.85
CA GLU A 15 -15.38 -12.81 -2.99
C GLU A 15 -16.20 -12.24 -1.82
N LEU A 16 -15.72 -11.17 -1.16
CA LEU A 16 -16.42 -10.52 -0.04
C LEU A 16 -17.71 -9.83 -0.48
N ILE A 17 -17.74 -9.23 -1.66
CA ILE A 17 -18.98 -8.64 -2.22
C ILE A 17 -20.03 -9.72 -2.46
N VAL A 18 -19.65 -10.87 -3.03
CA VAL A 18 -20.56 -12.02 -3.28
C VAL A 18 -21.11 -12.62 -1.97
N GLN A 19 -20.39 -12.46 -0.87
CA GLN A 19 -20.80 -12.94 0.46
C GLN A 19 -21.79 -12.03 1.18
N LYS A 20 -22.14 -10.86 0.60
CA LYS A 20 -23.13 -9.94 1.18
C LYS A 20 -24.43 -10.67 1.51
N GLY A 21 -24.88 -10.58 2.77
CA GLY A 21 -26.07 -11.22 3.27
C GLY A 21 -25.99 -12.73 3.47
N LYS A 22 -24.91 -13.39 3.02
CA LYS A 22 -24.70 -14.84 3.18
C LYS A 22 -23.88 -15.18 4.44
N VAL A 23 -23.14 -14.20 4.97
CA VAL A 23 -22.35 -14.34 6.19
C VAL A 23 -22.67 -13.18 7.15
N PRO A 24 -22.40 -13.34 8.46
CA PRO A 24 -22.56 -12.23 9.43
C PRO A 24 -21.75 -11.00 9.02
N ALA A 25 -22.31 -9.80 9.17
CA ALA A 25 -21.68 -8.54 8.81
C ALA A 25 -20.31 -8.35 9.49
N ALA A 26 -20.16 -8.74 10.76
CA ALA A 26 -18.89 -8.69 11.48
C ALA A 26 -17.82 -9.58 10.83
N LYS A 27 -18.21 -10.80 10.40
CA LYS A 27 -17.28 -11.71 9.71
C LYS A 27 -16.80 -11.12 8.38
N GLN A 28 -17.69 -10.49 7.62
CA GLN A 28 -17.35 -9.82 6.36
C GLN A 28 -16.41 -8.62 6.63
N LEU A 29 -16.68 -7.81 7.66
CA LEU A 29 -15.85 -6.67 8.05
C LEU A 29 -14.43 -7.10 8.45
N HIS A 30 -14.31 -8.08 9.34
CA HIS A 30 -12.99 -8.55 9.79
C HIS A 30 -12.20 -9.24 8.65
N ALA A 31 -12.89 -9.91 7.72
CA ALA A 31 -12.24 -10.47 6.53
C ALA A 31 -11.72 -9.38 5.58
N LEU A 32 -12.44 -8.25 5.45
CA LEU A 32 -11.96 -7.08 4.72
C LEU A 32 -10.71 -6.47 5.40
N PHE A 33 -10.73 -6.28 6.71
CA PHE A 33 -9.56 -5.76 7.45
C PHE A 33 -8.33 -6.65 7.28
N LYS A 34 -8.54 -7.98 7.33
CA LYS A 34 -7.46 -8.93 7.10
C LYS A 34 -6.91 -8.83 5.67
N ALA A 35 -7.78 -8.78 4.68
CA ALA A 35 -7.38 -8.66 3.28
C ALA A 35 -6.61 -7.36 3.01
N ASP A 36 -7.07 -6.24 3.55
CA ASP A 36 -6.41 -4.93 3.43
C ASP A 36 -5.05 -4.90 4.15
N TRP A 37 -4.96 -5.51 5.32
CA TRP A 37 -3.69 -5.65 6.04
C TRP A 37 -2.67 -6.47 5.25
N GLU A 38 -3.06 -7.66 4.77
CA GLU A 38 -2.20 -8.54 3.98
C GLU A 38 -1.76 -7.85 2.67
N TYR A 39 -2.68 -7.16 2.01
CA TYR A 39 -2.40 -6.34 0.84
C TYR A 39 -1.39 -5.24 1.18
N SER A 40 -1.63 -4.45 2.21
CA SER A 40 -0.75 -3.36 2.62
C SER A 40 0.67 -3.85 2.95
N MET A 41 0.80 -5.01 3.61
CA MET A 41 2.10 -5.58 3.94
C MET A 41 2.85 -6.11 2.71
N THR A 42 2.12 -6.61 1.71
CA THR A 42 2.74 -7.14 0.48
C THR A 42 2.97 -6.06 -0.57
N GLU A 43 2.12 -5.04 -0.63
CA GLU A 43 2.24 -3.93 -1.58
C GLU A 43 3.30 -2.91 -1.16
N PHE A 44 3.49 -2.72 0.16
CA PHE A 44 4.43 -1.77 0.74
C PHE A 44 5.49 -2.48 1.61
N PRO A 45 6.51 -3.10 0.99
CA PRO A 45 7.54 -3.87 1.69
C PRO A 45 8.28 -3.11 2.79
N GLU A 46 8.46 -1.80 2.64
CA GLU A 46 9.08 -0.95 3.66
C GLU A 46 8.20 -0.89 4.92
N SER A 47 6.89 -0.76 4.74
CA SER A 47 5.93 -0.79 5.85
C SER A 47 5.89 -2.16 6.54
N ALA A 48 6.04 -3.24 5.78
CA ALA A 48 6.14 -4.60 6.30
C ALA A 48 7.41 -4.75 7.16
N THR A 49 8.56 -4.29 6.67
CA THR A 49 9.83 -4.30 7.41
C THR A 49 9.70 -3.53 8.73
N TRP A 50 9.12 -2.32 8.70
CA TRP A 50 8.88 -1.50 9.90
C TRP A 50 8.05 -2.22 10.96
N ARG A 51 7.07 -3.00 10.55
CA ARG A 51 6.14 -3.73 11.43
C ARG A 51 6.62 -5.12 11.80
N GLY A 52 7.79 -5.54 11.29
CA GLY A 52 8.30 -6.91 11.48
C GLY A 52 7.46 -7.98 10.77
N TYR A 53 6.69 -7.61 9.75
CA TYR A 53 5.93 -8.57 8.95
C TYR A 53 6.88 -9.36 8.05
N PRO A 54 6.84 -10.71 8.07
CA PRO A 54 7.85 -11.52 7.40
C PRO A 54 7.68 -11.56 5.87
N GLY A 55 8.77 -11.93 5.19
CA GLY A 55 8.74 -12.28 3.76
C GLY A 55 8.72 -11.10 2.78
N GLN A 56 9.02 -9.87 3.26
CA GLN A 56 8.99 -8.67 2.40
C GLN A 56 10.30 -7.87 2.45
N ASN A 57 11.35 -8.42 3.05
CA ASN A 57 12.59 -7.67 3.28
C ASN A 57 13.52 -7.59 2.05
N ASP A 58 13.22 -8.31 0.98
CA ASP A 58 14.08 -8.46 -0.20
C ASP A 58 13.78 -7.46 -1.32
N ARG A 59 12.73 -6.65 -1.19
CA ARG A 59 12.24 -5.78 -2.28
C ARG A 59 11.74 -4.43 -1.81
N TRP A 60 11.57 -3.52 -2.76
CA TRP A 60 10.98 -2.20 -2.60
C TRP A 60 9.54 -2.16 -3.11
N THR A 61 8.79 -1.14 -2.68
CA THR A 61 7.52 -0.76 -3.30
C THR A 61 7.75 -0.45 -4.80
N ASP A 62 6.85 -0.91 -5.65
CA ASP A 62 6.89 -0.60 -7.08
C ASP A 62 6.26 0.79 -7.31
N TYR A 63 7.07 1.75 -7.76
CA TYR A 63 6.64 3.13 -8.04
C TYR A 63 6.35 3.38 -9.51
N SER A 64 6.21 2.33 -10.34
CA SER A 64 5.75 2.51 -11.72
C SER A 64 4.38 3.22 -11.77
N LEU A 65 4.13 3.99 -12.83
CA LEU A 65 2.84 4.66 -13.06
C LEU A 65 1.68 3.67 -13.10
N GLU A 66 1.93 2.47 -13.62
CA GLU A 66 0.95 1.38 -13.63
C GLU A 66 0.58 0.97 -12.21
N SER A 67 1.57 0.69 -11.35
CA SER A 67 1.34 0.32 -9.95
C SER A 67 0.67 1.45 -9.15
N VAL A 68 1.05 2.70 -9.40
CA VAL A 68 0.37 3.87 -8.81
C VAL A 68 -1.10 3.92 -9.24
N GLY A 69 -1.38 3.73 -10.53
CA GLY A 69 -2.75 3.67 -11.05
C GLY A 69 -3.56 2.52 -10.45
N GLN A 70 -2.95 1.35 -10.32
CA GLN A 70 -3.58 0.16 -9.77
C GLN A 70 -3.98 0.37 -8.29
N ARG A 71 -3.14 0.96 -7.45
CA ARG A 71 -3.45 1.29 -6.05
C ARG A 71 -4.67 2.19 -5.90
N LYS A 72 -4.88 3.11 -6.86
CA LYS A 72 -6.10 3.93 -6.89
C LYS A 72 -7.34 3.06 -7.11
N GLN A 73 -7.28 2.08 -8.00
CA GLN A 73 -8.37 1.13 -8.24
C GLN A 73 -8.59 0.21 -7.04
N ASP A 74 -7.52 -0.25 -6.39
CA ASP A 74 -7.61 -1.10 -5.19
C ASP A 74 -8.32 -0.38 -4.03
N THR A 75 -8.07 0.92 -3.86
CA THR A 75 -8.81 1.76 -2.91
C THR A 75 -10.32 1.78 -3.21
N LEU A 76 -10.70 1.86 -4.48
CA LEU A 76 -12.11 1.83 -4.88
C LEU A 76 -12.76 0.47 -4.65
N LYS A 77 -12.00 -0.62 -4.83
CA LYS A 77 -12.46 -1.99 -4.53
C LYS A 77 -12.73 -2.16 -3.03
N ALA A 78 -11.80 -1.77 -2.15
CA ALA A 78 -12.01 -1.80 -0.71
C ALA A 78 -13.24 -0.96 -0.30
N LEU A 79 -13.41 0.22 -0.90
CA LEU A 79 -14.54 1.11 -0.65
C LEU A 79 -15.87 0.47 -1.08
N ALA A 80 -15.90 -0.28 -2.18
CA ALA A 80 -17.08 -1.01 -2.61
C ALA A 80 -17.45 -2.12 -1.61
N VAL A 81 -16.46 -2.86 -1.10
CA VAL A 81 -16.69 -3.92 -0.10
C VAL A 81 -17.27 -3.34 1.18
N ILE A 82 -16.63 -2.32 1.78
CA ILE A 82 -17.09 -1.79 3.08
C ILE A 82 -18.50 -1.20 2.96
N LYS A 83 -18.82 -0.52 1.86
CA LYS A 83 -20.17 -0.01 1.60
C LYS A 83 -21.22 -1.10 1.40
N SER A 84 -20.80 -2.33 1.09
CA SER A 84 -21.71 -3.47 0.98
C SER A 84 -22.09 -4.06 2.34
N ILE A 85 -21.34 -3.76 3.42
CA ILE A 85 -21.54 -4.29 4.76
C ILE A 85 -22.64 -3.53 5.47
N GLU A 86 -23.59 -4.24 6.09
CA GLU A 86 -24.70 -3.65 6.84
C GLU A 86 -24.24 -3.18 8.23
N ARG A 87 -23.85 -1.91 8.33
CA ARG A 87 -23.34 -1.30 9.57
C ARG A 87 -24.26 -1.54 10.78
N GLY A 88 -25.58 -1.45 10.59
CA GLY A 88 -26.56 -1.64 11.67
C GLY A 88 -26.59 -3.05 12.28
N LYS A 89 -25.99 -4.04 11.61
CA LYS A 89 -25.84 -5.43 12.12
C LYS A 89 -24.53 -5.66 12.86
N LEU A 90 -23.71 -4.63 13.02
CA LEU A 90 -22.42 -4.70 13.71
C LEU A 90 -22.58 -4.37 15.20
N SER A 91 -21.69 -4.91 16.04
CA SER A 91 -21.53 -4.45 17.43
C SER A 91 -21.08 -3.01 17.48
N ALA A 92 -21.28 -2.32 18.62
CA ALA A 92 -20.85 -0.92 18.79
C ALA A 92 -19.34 -0.73 18.49
N ALA A 93 -18.50 -1.67 18.93
CA ALA A 93 -17.08 -1.64 18.67
C ALA A 93 -16.78 -1.81 17.16
N ASP A 94 -17.45 -2.74 16.49
CA ASP A 94 -17.27 -2.94 15.05
C ASP A 94 -17.84 -1.80 14.22
N GLN A 95 -18.89 -1.12 14.69
CA GLN A 95 -19.39 0.10 14.04
C GLN A 95 -18.34 1.21 14.06
N LEU A 96 -17.65 1.41 15.20
CA LEU A 96 -16.55 2.36 15.29
C LEU A 96 -15.41 2.01 14.32
N ASN A 97 -14.98 0.74 14.30
CA ASN A 97 -13.94 0.25 13.39
C ASN A 97 -14.36 0.42 11.93
N PHE A 98 -15.60 0.11 11.59
CA PHE A 98 -16.19 0.34 10.27
C PHE A 98 -16.11 1.81 9.87
N ASP A 99 -16.53 2.72 10.75
CA ASP A 99 -16.57 4.16 10.47
C ASP A 99 -15.14 4.72 10.26
N LEU A 100 -14.19 4.31 11.09
CA LEU A 100 -12.78 4.71 10.96
C LEU A 100 -12.16 4.19 9.66
N PHE A 101 -12.39 2.93 9.31
CA PHE A 101 -11.88 2.34 8.09
C PHE A 101 -12.52 2.97 6.84
N LEU A 102 -13.84 3.16 6.84
CA LEU A 102 -14.55 3.86 5.76
C LEU A 102 -14.02 5.29 5.57
N ARG A 103 -13.81 6.03 6.67
CA ARG A 103 -13.22 7.37 6.62
C ARG A 103 -11.82 7.34 6.00
N GLY A 104 -10.98 6.39 6.40
CA GLY A 104 -9.64 6.22 5.83
C GLY A 104 -9.68 6.03 4.31
N LEU A 105 -10.55 5.14 3.83
CA LEU A 105 -10.74 4.90 2.40
C LEU A 105 -11.29 6.11 1.65
N LEU A 106 -12.20 6.88 2.26
CA LEU A 106 -12.73 8.11 1.65
C LEU A 106 -11.65 9.19 1.54
N VAL A 107 -10.81 9.34 2.55
CA VAL A 107 -9.65 10.25 2.53
C VAL A 107 -8.64 9.80 1.46
N ALA A 108 -8.33 8.51 1.39
CA ALA A 108 -7.44 7.97 0.37
C ALA A 108 -8.00 8.20 -1.04
N LYS A 109 -9.31 7.97 -1.24
CA LYS A 109 -9.97 8.26 -2.53
C LYS A 109 -9.87 9.74 -2.90
N ALA A 110 -10.15 10.65 -1.97
CA ALA A 110 -10.00 12.09 -2.22
C ALA A 110 -8.54 12.47 -2.50
N GLY A 111 -7.59 11.88 -1.76
CA GLY A 111 -6.15 12.05 -1.97
C GLY A 111 -5.68 11.60 -3.36
N ASN A 112 -6.36 10.63 -3.99
CA ASN A 112 -6.03 10.15 -5.33
C ASN A 112 -6.24 11.19 -6.45
N GLU A 113 -6.98 12.27 -6.17
CA GLU A 113 -7.15 13.39 -7.09
C GLU A 113 -5.90 14.28 -7.15
N PHE A 114 -5.05 14.23 -6.13
CA PHE A 114 -3.83 15.01 -6.05
C PHE A 114 -2.63 14.21 -6.54
N PRO A 115 -1.70 14.82 -7.31
CA PRO A 115 -0.55 14.14 -7.90
C PRO A 115 0.62 13.99 -6.90
N GLN A 116 0.35 13.60 -5.64
CA GLN A 116 1.38 13.46 -4.60
C GLN A 116 2.50 12.49 -4.98
N HIS A 117 2.19 11.48 -5.79
CA HIS A 117 3.16 10.52 -6.31
C HIS A 117 4.20 11.14 -7.24
N LEU A 118 4.02 12.38 -7.69
CA LEU A 118 4.99 13.15 -8.49
C LEU A 118 5.90 14.04 -7.63
N LEU A 119 5.68 14.11 -6.31
CA LEU A 119 6.40 14.98 -5.36
C LEU A 119 7.19 14.13 -4.35
N LEU A 120 7.91 13.11 -4.82
CA LEU A 120 8.56 12.10 -3.98
C LEU A 120 9.81 12.59 -3.25
N ILE A 121 10.40 13.70 -3.67
CA ILE A 121 11.64 14.23 -3.09
C ILE A 121 11.40 15.65 -2.59
N ASN A 122 11.71 15.87 -1.32
CA ASN A 122 11.74 17.18 -0.69
C ASN A 122 12.90 17.25 0.32
N GLN A 123 13.05 18.38 1.03
CA GLN A 123 14.16 18.57 1.99
C GLN A 123 14.11 17.63 3.19
N MET A 124 12.94 17.09 3.55
CA MET A 124 12.75 16.21 4.71
C MET A 124 12.70 14.73 4.32
N ASP A 125 12.09 14.43 3.18
CA ASP A 125 11.86 13.07 2.71
C ASP A 125 12.37 12.88 1.29
N GLY A 126 12.74 11.66 0.97
CA GLY A 126 13.14 11.26 -0.36
C GLY A 126 14.05 10.05 -0.35
N LEU A 127 14.28 9.54 -1.53
CA LEU A 127 15.06 8.33 -1.77
C LEU A 127 16.46 8.39 -1.13
N GLN A 128 17.11 9.56 -1.18
CA GLN A 128 18.45 9.82 -0.63
C GLN A 128 18.57 9.52 0.88
N ARG A 129 17.45 9.60 1.61
CA ARG A 129 17.40 9.29 3.05
C ARG A 129 16.76 7.93 3.34
N ASN A 130 15.71 7.61 2.59
CA ASN A 130 14.85 6.46 2.87
C ASN A 130 15.56 5.14 2.63
N VAL A 131 16.40 5.04 1.58
CA VAL A 131 17.19 3.83 1.31
C VAL A 131 18.11 3.49 2.47
N ALA A 132 18.95 4.44 2.90
CA ALA A 132 19.89 4.21 4.00
C ALA A 132 19.18 3.93 5.32
N SER A 133 18.07 4.60 5.59
CA SER A 133 17.27 4.40 6.81
C SER A 133 16.63 3.02 6.84
N MET A 134 16.07 2.59 5.71
CA MET A 134 15.45 1.28 5.58
C MET A 134 16.46 0.15 5.76
N LEU A 135 17.62 0.23 5.10
CA LEU A 135 18.66 -0.78 5.22
C LEU A 135 19.19 -0.93 6.67
N ARG A 136 19.31 0.19 7.41
CA ARG A 136 19.70 0.16 8.83
C ARG A 136 18.67 -0.51 9.74
N MET A 137 17.40 -0.51 9.34
CA MET A 137 16.33 -1.10 10.16
C MET A 137 16.11 -2.59 9.89
N MET A 138 16.64 -3.09 8.78
CA MET A 138 16.49 -4.50 8.44
C MET A 138 17.18 -5.40 9.47
N PRO A 139 16.59 -6.57 9.78
CA PRO A 139 17.29 -7.55 10.62
C PRO A 139 18.59 -8.01 9.94
N ALA A 140 19.64 -8.23 10.76
CA ALA A 140 20.95 -8.70 10.30
C ALA A 140 21.50 -9.75 11.28
N ARG A 141 20.72 -10.83 11.53
CA ARG A 141 21.03 -11.84 12.54
C ARG A 141 21.39 -13.21 11.94
N LYS A 142 20.93 -13.51 10.75
CA LYS A 142 21.14 -14.79 10.06
C LYS A 142 21.43 -14.57 8.57
N VAL A 143 21.98 -15.57 7.89
CA VAL A 143 22.41 -15.48 6.48
C VAL A 143 21.29 -14.94 5.57
N SER A 144 20.07 -15.44 5.72
CA SER A 144 18.93 -14.95 4.92
C SER A 144 18.59 -13.47 5.13
N ASP A 145 18.95 -12.89 6.28
CA ASP A 145 18.74 -11.46 6.51
C ASP A 145 19.72 -10.64 5.64
N PHE A 146 20.99 -11.08 5.55
CA PHE A 146 22.00 -10.45 4.68
C PHE A 146 21.66 -10.64 3.20
N GLU A 147 21.14 -11.82 2.80
CA GLU A 147 20.65 -12.05 1.44
C GLU A 147 19.52 -11.07 1.08
N ASN A 148 18.59 -10.83 1.98
CA ASN A 148 17.52 -9.84 1.81
C ASN A 148 18.07 -8.41 1.68
N ILE A 149 19.06 -8.03 2.51
CA ILE A 149 19.72 -6.72 2.42
C ILE A 149 20.37 -6.56 1.04
N LEU A 150 21.09 -7.57 0.57
CA LEU A 150 21.73 -7.56 -0.76
C LEU A 150 20.70 -7.49 -1.89
N ALA A 151 19.61 -8.24 -1.80
CA ALA A 151 18.52 -8.19 -2.77
C ALA A 151 17.88 -6.80 -2.84
N ARG A 152 17.58 -6.21 -1.67
CA ARG A 152 17.03 -4.85 -1.57
C ARG A 152 18.00 -3.80 -2.10
N LEU A 153 19.32 -3.91 -1.81
CA LEU A 153 20.34 -3.04 -2.37
C LEU A 153 20.38 -3.11 -3.91
N ARG A 154 20.35 -4.30 -4.48
CA ARG A 154 20.28 -4.48 -5.96
C ARG A 154 19.01 -3.87 -6.54
N GLY A 155 17.88 -4.00 -5.85
CA GLY A 155 16.62 -3.40 -6.26
C GLY A 155 16.57 -1.86 -6.20
N THR A 156 17.59 -1.22 -5.59
CA THR A 156 17.63 0.25 -5.49
C THR A 156 17.78 0.94 -6.84
N GLU A 157 18.46 0.32 -7.79
CA GLU A 157 18.59 0.83 -9.16
C GLU A 157 17.20 1.07 -9.77
N LYS A 158 16.36 0.03 -9.81
CA LYS A 158 14.99 0.14 -10.32
C LYS A 158 14.16 1.17 -9.56
N LEU A 159 14.33 1.25 -8.24
CA LEU A 159 13.64 2.24 -7.42
C LEU A 159 14.03 3.68 -7.79
N VAL A 160 15.31 3.92 -8.09
CA VAL A 160 15.82 5.23 -8.57
C VAL A 160 15.22 5.54 -9.94
N GLU A 161 15.29 4.63 -10.89
CA GLU A 161 14.72 4.79 -12.23
C GLU A 161 13.24 5.17 -12.18
N GLN A 162 12.43 4.42 -11.45
CA GLN A 162 11.01 4.70 -11.29
C GLN A 162 10.74 6.06 -10.63
N THR A 163 11.61 6.47 -9.69
CA THR A 163 11.50 7.79 -9.07
C THR A 163 11.81 8.89 -10.07
N ILE A 164 12.82 8.73 -10.91
CA ILE A 164 13.16 9.66 -11.99
C ILE A 164 12.01 9.78 -12.97
N ASP A 165 11.44 8.66 -13.42
CA ASP A 165 10.28 8.64 -14.33
C ASP A 165 9.11 9.46 -13.78
N LEU A 166 8.79 9.31 -12.48
CA LEU A 166 7.72 10.08 -11.84
C LEU A 166 8.04 11.57 -11.75
N LEU A 167 9.29 11.94 -11.45
CA LEU A 167 9.72 13.35 -11.41
C LEU A 167 9.66 13.97 -12.81
N GLU A 168 10.04 13.24 -13.86
CA GLU A 168 9.93 13.71 -15.25
C GLU A 168 8.48 13.93 -15.67
N VAL A 169 7.56 13.05 -15.26
CA VAL A 169 6.12 13.26 -15.46
C VAL A 169 5.68 14.51 -14.71
N GLY A 170 6.14 14.69 -13.46
CA GLY A 170 5.87 15.89 -12.67
C GLY A 170 6.32 17.17 -13.38
N LEU A 171 7.52 17.18 -13.94
CA LEU A 171 8.04 18.31 -14.72
C LEU A 171 7.16 18.63 -15.93
N LYS A 172 6.78 17.62 -16.71
CA LYS A 172 5.89 17.77 -17.88
C LYS A 172 4.51 18.31 -17.51
N MET A 173 4.01 17.96 -16.30
CA MET A 173 2.72 18.42 -15.79
C MET A 173 2.80 19.73 -14.98
N SER A 174 3.96 20.33 -14.84
CA SER A 174 4.21 21.51 -13.98
C SER A 174 3.90 21.25 -12.50
N VAL A 175 4.01 20.02 -12.07
CA VAL A 175 3.88 19.58 -10.68
C VAL A 175 5.27 19.39 -10.09
N THR A 176 5.78 20.44 -9.46
CA THR A 176 7.13 20.44 -8.87
C THR A 176 7.10 20.97 -7.44
N PRO A 177 8.04 20.58 -6.58
CA PRO A 177 8.21 21.22 -5.28
C PRO A 177 8.42 22.72 -5.43
N PRO A 178 8.02 23.55 -4.44
CA PRO A 178 8.30 24.98 -4.46
C PRO A 178 9.81 25.22 -4.50
N LYS A 179 10.22 26.28 -5.21
CA LYS A 179 11.62 26.75 -5.13
C LYS A 179 11.87 27.29 -3.72
N ILE A 180 12.93 26.81 -3.11
CA ILE A 180 13.42 27.30 -1.81
C ILE A 180 14.34 28.49 -2.06
#